data_e81153cc8ec3c7727dc8e2c37091e5d1
#
_entry.id   e81153cc8ec3c7727dc8e2c37091e5d1
#
_cell.length_a   1.000
_cell.length_b   1.000
_cell.length_c   1.000
_cell.angle_alpha   90.00
_cell.angle_beta   90.00
_cell.angle_gamma   90.00
#
_symmetry.space_group_name_H-M   'P 1'
#
loop_
_entity.id
_entity.type
_entity.pdbx_description
1 polymer ?
#
loop_
_entity_poly.entity_id
_entity_poly.type
_entity_poly.pdbx_seq_one_letter_code
_entity_poly.pdbx_strand_id
1 'polypeptide(L)'
;MLAYLVIEFLSHMIQVIDNFLSPDQHKKLSHFLLEDGLCQWKFNNRKVRHGNNPYDYQFTHTFHTFHSLHGARHEVSPQIDYIKPLVEKIRFIALHRIKANLEPVKPERTHSDFHYDLQMEGRPCPYMTTAIYYVNTNDGYTEFETGDKVNSVANRLVKFPSDIKHRGVSQLDTKVRCVLNLNYFEFPE
;
A
#
# COMPACT_ATOMS: atom_id res chain seq x y z
N MET A 1 22.70 -8.74 -24.45
CA MET A 1 23.34 -8.44 -23.15
C MET A 1 23.01 -7.03 -22.64
N LEU A 2 23.04 -5.98 -23.48
CA LEU A 2 22.65 -4.61 -23.05
C LEU A 2 21.16 -4.45 -22.68
N ALA A 3 20.26 -5.12 -23.39
CA ALA A 3 18.82 -5.01 -23.12
C ALA A 3 18.42 -5.63 -21.77
N TYR A 4 19.08 -6.71 -21.33
CA TYR A 4 18.87 -7.32 -20.03
C TYR A 4 19.33 -6.42 -18.87
N LEU A 5 20.43 -5.71 -19.04
CA LEU A 5 20.94 -4.76 -18.04
C LEU A 5 20.04 -3.52 -17.88
N VAL A 6 19.40 -3.06 -18.95
CA VAL A 6 18.47 -1.91 -18.91
C VAL A 6 17.16 -2.30 -18.22
N ILE A 7 16.68 -3.53 -18.43
CA ILE A 7 15.47 -4.04 -17.75
C ILE A 7 15.70 -4.20 -16.24
N GLU A 8 16.87 -4.70 -15.82
CA GLU A 8 17.21 -4.76 -14.39
C GLU A 8 17.33 -3.38 -13.75
N PHE A 9 17.83 -2.38 -14.44
CA PHE A 9 18.00 -1.02 -13.90
C PHE A 9 16.66 -0.27 -13.74
N LEU A 10 15.70 -0.48 -14.65
CA LEU A 10 14.36 0.12 -14.59
C LEU A 10 13.47 -0.54 -13.53
N SER A 11 13.70 -1.82 -13.24
CA SER A 11 12.90 -2.57 -12.25
C SER A 11 13.16 -2.16 -10.80
N HIS A 12 14.26 -1.43 -10.53
CA HIS A 12 14.66 -1.02 -9.18
C HIS A 12 14.34 0.44 -8.83
N MET A 13 13.58 1.15 -9.66
CA MET A 13 13.23 2.55 -9.42
C MET A 13 11.94 2.70 -8.62
N ILE A 14 11.99 3.55 -7.59
CA ILE A 14 10.79 4.05 -6.91
C ILE A 14 10.14 5.08 -7.83
N GLN A 15 8.94 4.78 -8.31
CA GLN A 15 8.19 5.66 -9.21
C GLN A 15 7.07 6.36 -8.45
N VAL A 16 6.99 7.68 -8.55
CA VAL A 16 5.96 8.51 -7.93
C VAL A 16 5.09 9.14 -9.00
N ILE A 17 3.78 8.94 -8.91
CA ILE A 17 2.80 9.41 -9.88
C ILE A 17 1.75 10.24 -9.14
N ASP A 18 1.76 11.54 -9.37
CA ASP A 18 0.75 12.46 -8.82
C ASP A 18 -0.52 12.48 -9.66
N ASN A 19 -1.64 12.83 -9.04
CA ASN A 19 -2.95 12.90 -9.69
C ASN A 19 -3.30 11.58 -10.41
N PHE A 20 -3.06 10.47 -9.75
CA PHE A 20 -3.20 9.13 -10.36
C PHE A 20 -4.61 8.86 -10.85
N LEU A 21 -5.64 9.16 -10.08
CA LEU A 21 -7.04 9.11 -10.52
C LEU A 21 -7.51 10.47 -11.03
N SER A 22 -8.63 10.50 -11.76
CA SER A 22 -9.31 11.77 -12.00
C SER A 22 -9.80 12.37 -10.67
N PRO A 23 -9.98 13.70 -10.56
CA PRO A 23 -10.45 14.34 -9.33
C PRO A 23 -11.76 13.73 -8.80
N ASP A 24 -12.72 13.42 -9.67
CA ASP A 24 -13.99 12.83 -9.28
C ASP A 24 -13.85 11.38 -8.78
N GLN A 25 -13.00 10.58 -9.43
CA GLN A 25 -12.72 9.21 -8.97
C GLN A 25 -12.04 9.21 -7.61
N HIS A 26 -11.04 10.07 -7.44
CA HIS A 26 -10.36 10.23 -6.16
C HIS A 26 -11.32 10.68 -5.06
N LYS A 27 -12.14 11.69 -5.32
CA LYS A 27 -13.14 12.20 -4.37
C LYS A 27 -14.11 11.11 -3.91
N LYS A 28 -14.64 10.30 -4.83
CA LYS A 28 -15.55 9.18 -4.49
C LYS A 28 -14.86 8.12 -3.64
N LEU A 29 -13.62 7.77 -3.99
CA LEU A 29 -12.83 6.78 -3.25
C LEU A 29 -12.48 7.30 -1.85
N SER A 30 -12.01 8.53 -1.72
CA SER A 30 -11.67 9.11 -0.42
C SER A 30 -12.88 9.28 0.48
N HIS A 31 -14.03 9.71 -0.07
CA HIS A 31 -15.30 9.81 0.65
C HIS A 31 -15.74 8.45 1.22
N PHE A 32 -15.71 7.40 0.41
CA PHE A 32 -16.01 6.03 0.86
C PHE A 32 -15.08 5.57 2.00
N LEU A 33 -13.79 5.84 1.90
CA LEU A 33 -12.81 5.36 2.89
C LEU A 33 -12.78 6.19 4.17
N LEU A 34 -13.14 7.48 4.12
CA LEU A 34 -12.87 8.40 5.22
C LEU A 34 -14.11 9.06 5.83
N GLU A 35 -15.23 9.16 5.10
CA GLU A 35 -16.29 10.08 5.48
C GLU A 35 -17.68 9.43 5.62
N ASP A 36 -18.08 8.54 4.70
CA ASP A 36 -19.44 8.03 4.66
C ASP A 36 -19.77 6.93 5.70
N GLY A 37 -18.75 6.40 6.38
CA GLY A 37 -18.91 5.35 7.39
C GLY A 37 -19.25 3.97 6.81
N LEU A 38 -19.23 3.78 5.50
CA LEU A 38 -19.59 2.52 4.84
C LEU A 38 -18.44 1.52 4.81
N CYS A 39 -17.18 1.99 4.81
CA CYS A 39 -16.04 1.09 4.78
C CYS A 39 -15.96 0.26 6.07
N GLN A 40 -15.95 -1.06 5.92
CA GLN A 40 -15.91 -2.00 7.04
C GLN A 40 -14.48 -2.16 7.56
N TRP A 41 -14.07 -1.30 8.46
CA TRP A 41 -12.77 -1.33 9.08
C TRP A 41 -12.67 -2.42 10.15
N LYS A 42 -11.58 -3.21 10.08
CA LYS A 42 -11.21 -4.17 11.13
C LYS A 42 -10.08 -3.60 11.96
N PHE A 43 -10.21 -3.65 13.29
CA PHE A 43 -9.12 -3.29 14.18
C PHE A 43 -7.99 -4.30 14.07
N ASN A 44 -6.76 -3.80 13.88
CA ASN A 44 -5.53 -4.57 13.88
C ASN A 44 -4.63 -4.01 14.98
N ASN A 45 -4.47 -4.76 16.05
CA ASN A 45 -3.73 -4.35 17.25
C ASN A 45 -2.20 -4.35 17.07
N ARG A 46 -1.68 -4.70 15.89
CA ARG A 46 -0.25 -4.68 15.56
C ARG A 46 -0.04 -4.40 14.07
N LYS A 47 0.89 -3.51 13.75
CA LYS A 47 1.32 -3.27 12.36
C LYS A 47 2.36 -4.30 11.91
N VAL A 48 3.32 -4.63 12.76
CA VAL A 48 4.42 -5.57 12.56
C VAL A 48 4.51 -6.52 13.75
N ARG A 49 4.96 -7.75 13.53
CA ARG A 49 4.90 -8.86 14.51
C ARG A 49 5.74 -8.69 15.78
N HIS A 50 6.60 -7.68 15.90
CA HIS A 50 7.62 -7.60 16.95
C HIS A 50 7.69 -6.28 17.73
N GLY A 51 6.62 -5.51 17.83
CA GLY A 51 6.60 -4.26 18.61
C GLY A 51 5.82 -4.38 19.92
N ASN A 52 6.34 -3.80 21.03
CA ASN A 52 5.61 -3.58 22.27
C ASN A 52 5.09 -2.13 22.41
N ASN A 53 5.06 -1.37 21.30
CA ASN A 53 4.56 -0.01 21.32
C ASN A 53 3.02 -0.02 21.43
N PRO A 54 2.41 0.56 22.49
CA PRO A 54 0.96 0.58 22.66
C PRO A 54 0.24 1.33 21.54
N TYR A 55 0.96 2.12 20.76
CA TYR A 55 0.44 2.86 19.59
C TYR A 55 0.64 2.11 18.27
N ASP A 56 1.14 0.87 18.27
CA ASP A 56 1.35 0.07 17.07
C ASP A 56 0.05 -0.63 16.63
N TYR A 57 -1.01 0.14 16.41
CA TYR A 57 -2.28 -0.34 15.91
C TYR A 57 -2.73 0.46 14.69
N GLN A 58 -3.63 -0.13 13.93
CA GLN A 58 -4.27 0.47 12.76
C GLN A 58 -5.63 -0.19 12.50
N PHE A 59 -6.42 0.41 11.63
CA PHE A 59 -7.59 -0.23 11.07
C PHE A 59 -7.28 -0.69 9.65
N THR A 60 -7.84 -1.82 9.25
CA THR A 60 -7.58 -2.39 7.92
C THR A 60 -8.86 -2.86 7.26
N HIS A 61 -8.91 -2.76 5.93
CA HIS A 61 -9.92 -3.41 5.11
C HIS A 61 -9.23 -4.12 3.94
N THR A 62 -9.43 -5.43 3.81
CA THR A 62 -8.88 -6.21 2.70
C THR A 62 -9.91 -6.27 1.59
N PHE A 63 -9.60 -5.64 0.45
CA PHE A 63 -10.46 -5.67 -0.73
C PHE A 63 -10.28 -6.93 -1.56
N HIS A 64 -9.06 -7.41 -1.62
CA HIS A 64 -8.68 -8.60 -2.38
C HIS A 64 -7.48 -9.26 -1.73
N THR A 65 -7.49 -10.59 -1.65
CA THR A 65 -6.30 -11.35 -1.27
C THR A 65 -6.34 -12.75 -1.86
N PHE A 66 -5.17 -13.23 -2.28
CA PHE A 66 -4.94 -14.59 -2.70
C PHE A 66 -3.94 -15.25 -1.75
N HIS A 67 -4.34 -16.31 -1.08
CA HIS A 67 -3.48 -17.11 -0.22
C HIS A 67 -3.23 -18.47 -0.86
N SER A 68 -1.95 -18.82 -1.01
CA SER A 68 -1.54 -20.13 -1.50
C SER A 68 -1.17 -21.12 -0.40
N LEU A 69 -0.93 -20.63 0.82
CA LEU A 69 -0.56 -21.47 1.97
C LEU A 69 -1.79 -22.23 2.49
N HIS A 70 -1.70 -23.55 2.55
CA HIS A 70 -2.76 -24.46 3.01
C HIS A 70 -4.01 -24.56 2.11
N GLY A 71 -3.83 -24.40 0.81
CA GLY A 71 -4.88 -24.43 -0.21
C GLY A 71 -5.18 -23.02 -0.75
N ALA A 72 -5.35 -22.95 -2.07
CA ALA A 72 -5.63 -21.66 -2.72
C ALA A 72 -6.92 -21.05 -2.17
N ARG A 73 -6.80 -19.91 -1.53
CA ARG A 73 -7.93 -19.14 -0.99
C ARG A 73 -7.95 -17.78 -1.66
N HIS A 74 -9.05 -17.49 -2.31
CA HIS A 74 -9.28 -16.22 -2.98
C HIS A 74 -10.42 -15.51 -2.26
N GLU A 75 -10.14 -14.37 -1.67
CA GLU A 75 -11.14 -13.56 -0.97
C GLU A 75 -11.26 -12.20 -1.65
N VAL A 76 -12.49 -11.82 -1.99
CA VAL A 76 -12.84 -10.52 -2.56
C VAL A 76 -13.91 -9.88 -1.68
N SER A 77 -13.67 -8.66 -1.26
CA SER A 77 -14.63 -7.88 -0.49
C SER A 77 -15.84 -7.53 -1.35
N PRO A 78 -17.07 -7.59 -0.81
CA PRO A 78 -18.25 -7.01 -1.46
C PRO A 78 -18.12 -5.51 -1.78
N GLN A 79 -17.16 -4.83 -1.14
CA GLN A 79 -16.89 -3.40 -1.32
C GLN A 79 -15.81 -3.12 -2.39
N ILE A 80 -15.39 -4.13 -3.16
CA ILE A 80 -14.34 -3.99 -4.19
C ILE A 80 -14.68 -2.93 -5.25
N ASP A 81 -15.94 -2.74 -5.56
CA ASP A 81 -16.39 -1.79 -6.58
C ASP A 81 -16.05 -0.33 -6.26
N TYR A 82 -15.92 0.02 -4.96
CA TYR A 82 -15.52 1.37 -4.56
C TYR A 82 -14.09 1.74 -4.97
N ILE A 83 -13.22 0.74 -5.11
CA ILE A 83 -11.83 0.93 -5.54
C ILE A 83 -11.58 0.52 -7.00
N LYS A 84 -12.62 0.10 -7.73
CA LYS A 84 -12.52 -0.35 -9.12
C LYS A 84 -11.76 0.61 -10.03
N PRO A 85 -11.99 1.95 -9.99
CA PRO A 85 -11.22 2.87 -10.83
C PRO A 85 -9.70 2.83 -10.58
N LEU A 86 -9.27 2.59 -9.33
CA LEU A 86 -7.87 2.42 -9.00
C LEU A 86 -7.32 1.11 -9.59
N VAL A 87 -8.06 0.02 -9.44
CA VAL A 87 -7.67 -1.31 -9.92
C VAL A 87 -7.56 -1.34 -11.45
N GLU A 88 -8.53 -0.75 -12.15
CA GLU A 88 -8.56 -0.71 -13.62
C GLU A 88 -7.42 0.13 -14.22
N LYS A 89 -6.97 1.16 -13.49
CA LYS A 89 -5.88 2.01 -13.96
C LYS A 89 -4.50 1.38 -13.77
N ILE A 90 -4.36 0.46 -12.81
CA ILE A 90 -3.12 -0.29 -12.60
C ILE A 90 -3.10 -1.48 -13.58
N ARG A 91 -2.08 -1.51 -14.43
CA ARG A 91 -1.89 -2.63 -15.38
C ARG A 91 -1.15 -3.77 -14.69
N PHE A 92 -1.80 -4.92 -14.54
CA PHE A 92 -1.21 -6.10 -13.91
C PHE A 92 -1.57 -7.39 -14.66
N ILE A 93 -0.70 -8.38 -14.57
CA ILE A 93 -0.96 -9.76 -15.03
C ILE A 93 -1.76 -10.51 -13.98
N ALA A 94 -1.35 -10.42 -12.72
CA ALA A 94 -1.97 -11.11 -11.62
C ALA A 94 -1.97 -10.23 -10.36
N LEU A 95 -3.14 -10.11 -9.75
CA LEU A 95 -3.33 -9.38 -8.50
C LEU A 95 -3.20 -10.33 -7.32
N HIS A 96 -2.32 -10.01 -6.37
CA HIS A 96 -2.14 -10.80 -5.17
C HIS A 96 -2.95 -10.23 -3.99
N ARG A 97 -2.81 -8.93 -3.71
CA ARG A 97 -3.47 -8.30 -2.56
C ARG A 97 -3.80 -6.84 -2.79
N ILE A 98 -4.96 -6.41 -2.27
CA ILE A 98 -5.29 -5.00 -2.07
C ILE A 98 -5.81 -4.84 -0.65
N LYS A 99 -5.15 -3.97 0.12
CA LYS A 99 -5.51 -3.70 1.51
C LYS A 99 -5.46 -2.21 1.80
N ALA A 100 -6.56 -1.66 2.32
CA ALA A 100 -6.57 -0.34 2.92
C ALA A 100 -6.03 -0.41 4.35
N ASN A 101 -5.20 0.56 4.72
CA ASN A 101 -4.70 0.78 6.07
C ASN A 101 -5.07 2.21 6.48
N LEU A 102 -5.77 2.34 7.61
CA LEU A 102 -6.13 3.60 8.22
C LEU A 102 -5.45 3.69 9.58
N GLU A 103 -4.59 4.66 9.71
CA GLU A 103 -3.81 4.92 10.92
C GLU A 103 -4.31 6.19 11.60
N PRO A 104 -4.92 6.10 12.81
CA PRO A 104 -5.28 7.28 13.60
C PRO A 104 -4.04 8.06 14.05
N VAL A 105 -4.21 9.37 14.27
CA VAL A 105 -3.18 10.21 14.86
C VAL A 105 -2.78 9.71 16.25
N LYS A 106 -1.50 9.84 16.58
CA LYS A 106 -0.90 9.41 17.84
C LYS A 106 -0.27 10.59 18.55
N PRO A 107 0.00 10.48 19.88
CA PRO A 107 0.63 11.58 20.64
C PRO A 107 1.99 12.00 20.08
N GLU A 108 2.70 11.05 19.45
CA GLU A 108 4.01 11.27 18.85
C GLU A 108 4.14 10.54 17.53
N ARG A 109 5.10 10.93 16.71
CA ARG A 109 5.40 10.28 15.44
C ARG A 109 5.96 8.89 15.68
N THR A 110 5.32 7.89 15.07
CA THR A 110 5.73 6.48 15.14
C THR A 110 6.04 5.94 13.76
N HIS A 111 6.82 4.89 13.71
CA HIS A 111 7.10 4.15 12.48
C HIS A 111 7.06 2.64 12.75
N SER A 112 6.73 1.86 11.73
CA SER A 112 6.94 0.41 11.75
C SER A 112 8.42 0.09 11.50
N ASP A 113 8.81 -1.16 11.72
CA ASP A 113 10.10 -1.64 11.25
C ASP A 113 10.14 -1.69 9.72
N PHE A 114 11.34 -1.62 9.15
CA PHE A 114 11.53 -1.87 7.72
C PHE A 114 11.15 -3.30 7.39
N HIS A 115 10.27 -3.48 6.42
CA HIS A 115 9.72 -4.78 6.06
C HIS A 115 9.44 -4.89 4.55
N TYR A 116 9.28 -6.12 4.12
CA TYR A 116 8.66 -6.45 2.83
C TYR A 116 7.18 -6.71 3.05
N ASP A 117 6.33 -6.24 2.16
CA ASP A 117 4.89 -6.49 2.23
C ASP A 117 4.53 -7.97 2.14
N LEU A 118 5.28 -8.70 1.31
CA LEU A 118 5.10 -10.12 1.05
C LEU A 118 6.42 -10.86 1.09
N GLN A 119 6.37 -12.00 1.75
CA GLN A 119 7.51 -12.92 1.84
C GLN A 119 7.04 -14.33 1.52
N MET A 120 7.81 -15.04 0.71
CA MET A 120 7.70 -16.46 0.48
C MET A 120 8.90 -17.15 1.12
N GLU A 121 8.66 -18.07 2.06
CA GLU A 121 9.73 -18.78 2.80
C GLU A 121 10.76 -17.84 3.44
N GLY A 122 10.30 -16.70 3.97
CA GLY A 122 11.17 -15.70 4.63
C GLY A 122 11.97 -14.80 3.68
N ARG A 123 11.78 -14.94 2.37
CA ARG A 123 12.43 -14.10 1.34
C ARG A 123 11.40 -13.17 0.68
N PRO A 124 11.81 -11.97 0.20
CA PRO A 124 10.91 -11.14 -0.58
C PRO A 124 10.44 -11.88 -1.83
N CYS A 125 9.19 -11.63 -2.22
CA CYS A 125 8.65 -12.21 -3.45
C CYS A 125 9.28 -11.51 -4.65
N PRO A 126 10.11 -12.19 -5.47
CA PRO A 126 10.74 -11.57 -6.63
C PRO A 126 9.70 -11.26 -7.71
N TYR A 127 9.99 -10.30 -8.58
CA TYR A 127 9.19 -9.93 -9.75
C TYR A 127 7.79 -9.38 -9.44
N MET A 128 7.50 -9.11 -8.18
CA MET A 128 6.24 -8.48 -7.77
C MET A 128 6.45 -6.98 -7.57
N THR A 129 5.43 -6.21 -7.91
CA THR A 129 5.36 -4.77 -7.65
C THR A 129 4.53 -4.52 -6.40
N THR A 130 5.03 -3.67 -5.54
CA THR A 130 4.26 -3.02 -4.47
C THR A 130 3.88 -1.62 -4.91
N ALA A 131 2.60 -1.28 -4.77
CA ALA A 131 2.14 0.09 -4.95
C ALA A 131 1.40 0.58 -3.71
N ILE A 132 1.61 1.85 -3.36
CA ILE A 132 0.92 2.52 -2.27
C ILE A 132 0.20 3.74 -2.84
N TYR A 133 -1.13 3.74 -2.73
CA TYR A 133 -1.96 4.88 -3.08
C TYR A 133 -2.33 5.66 -1.84
N TYR A 134 -2.00 6.96 -1.81
CA TYR A 134 -2.29 7.84 -0.69
C TYR A 134 -3.67 8.48 -0.86
N VAL A 135 -4.55 8.20 0.10
CA VAL A 135 -5.95 8.65 0.04
C VAL A 135 -6.08 10.10 0.48
N ASN A 136 -5.27 10.54 1.44
CA ASN A 136 -5.30 11.91 1.96
C ASN A 136 -3.91 12.50 2.13
N THR A 137 -3.82 13.82 2.03
CA THR A 137 -2.59 14.56 2.33
C THR A 137 -2.40 14.69 3.83
N ASN A 138 -1.17 14.43 4.29
CA ASN A 138 -0.75 14.61 5.67
C ASN A 138 0.79 14.64 5.75
N ASP A 139 1.35 14.97 6.91
CA ASP A 139 2.80 15.05 7.14
C ASP A 139 3.47 13.69 7.42
N GLY A 140 2.71 12.58 7.33
CA GLY A 140 3.25 11.23 7.30
C GLY A 140 3.85 10.87 5.93
N TYR A 141 4.63 9.82 5.87
CA TYR A 141 5.31 9.41 4.64
C TYR A 141 5.62 7.90 4.61
N THR A 142 6.05 7.44 3.47
CA THR A 142 6.69 6.12 3.31
C THR A 142 8.20 6.34 3.21
N GLU A 143 8.97 5.62 4.02
CA GLU A 143 10.42 5.64 4.03
C GLU A 143 10.97 4.30 3.54
N PHE A 144 11.99 4.35 2.71
CA PHE A 144 12.66 3.18 2.16
C PHE A 144 14.00 2.96 2.86
N GLU A 145 14.47 1.71 2.92
CA GLU A 145 15.77 1.36 3.52
C GLU A 145 16.94 2.05 2.81
N THR A 146 16.76 2.46 1.55
CA THR A 146 17.69 3.28 0.78
C THR A 146 17.86 4.71 1.30
N GLY A 147 17.00 5.18 2.20
CA GLY A 147 16.95 6.56 2.70
C GLY A 147 15.95 7.45 1.96
N ASP A 148 15.39 6.99 0.85
CA ASP A 148 14.37 7.74 0.11
C ASP A 148 13.08 7.88 0.91
N LYS A 149 12.35 8.98 0.67
CA LYS A 149 11.06 9.27 1.32
C LYS A 149 10.03 9.74 0.31
N VAL A 150 8.82 9.22 0.44
CA VAL A 150 7.66 9.66 -0.35
C VAL A 150 6.57 10.16 0.59
N ASN A 151 6.29 11.46 0.52
CA ASN A 151 5.28 12.13 1.35
C ASN A 151 3.87 11.68 0.99
N SER A 152 2.99 11.60 2.01
CA SER A 152 1.57 11.32 1.83
C SER A 152 0.87 12.53 1.21
N VAL A 153 0.64 12.47 -0.10
CA VAL A 153 -0.11 13.46 -0.86
C VAL A 153 -1.35 12.79 -1.44
N ALA A 154 -2.51 13.38 -1.25
CA ALA A 154 -3.77 12.85 -1.78
C ALA A 154 -3.68 12.58 -3.29
N ASN A 155 -4.23 11.45 -3.74
CA ASN A 155 -4.21 11.02 -5.14
C ASN A 155 -2.80 10.77 -5.74
N ARG A 156 -1.81 10.48 -4.87
CA ARG A 156 -0.47 10.03 -5.28
C ARG A 156 -0.41 8.52 -5.24
N LEU A 157 0.21 7.92 -6.25
CA LEU A 157 0.63 6.53 -6.26
C LEU A 157 2.17 6.48 -6.22
N VAL A 158 2.73 5.66 -5.35
CA VAL A 158 4.12 5.22 -5.45
C VAL A 158 4.16 3.75 -5.78
N LYS A 159 4.97 3.34 -6.76
CA LYS A 159 5.22 1.93 -7.08
C LYS A 159 6.70 1.61 -7.04
N PHE A 160 7.03 0.41 -6.60
CA PHE A 160 8.40 -0.07 -6.43
C PHE A 160 8.45 -1.60 -6.39
N PRO A 161 9.60 -2.21 -6.66
CA PRO A 161 9.82 -3.64 -6.52
C PRO A 161 9.54 -4.11 -5.08
N SER A 162 8.84 -5.25 -4.92
CA SER A 162 8.47 -5.78 -3.60
C SER A 162 9.66 -6.28 -2.76
N ASP A 163 10.84 -6.36 -3.35
CA ASP A 163 12.10 -6.68 -2.68
C ASP A 163 12.84 -5.45 -2.10
N ILE A 164 12.23 -4.27 -2.19
CA ILE A 164 12.69 -3.06 -1.50
C ILE A 164 11.97 -2.95 -0.16
N LYS A 165 12.75 -2.95 0.94
CA LYS A 165 12.19 -2.70 2.26
C LYS A 165 11.73 -1.27 2.43
N HIS A 166 10.58 -1.14 3.04
CA HIS A 166 9.98 0.16 3.34
C HIS A 166 9.25 0.13 4.69
N ARG A 167 8.90 1.31 5.18
CA ARG A 167 8.08 1.49 6.37
C ARG A 167 7.15 2.69 6.26
N GLY A 168 6.00 2.61 6.92
CA GLY A 168 5.13 3.75 7.12
C GLY A 168 5.56 4.57 8.33
N VAL A 169 5.59 5.89 8.17
CA VAL A 169 5.80 6.86 9.26
C VAL A 169 4.51 7.62 9.47
N SER A 170 4.02 7.67 10.72
CA SER A 170 2.73 8.25 11.06
C SER A 170 2.71 9.77 10.90
N GLN A 171 1.49 10.31 10.75
CA GLN A 171 1.21 11.75 10.71
C GLN A 171 0.97 12.33 12.12
N LEU A 172 1.06 13.64 12.22
CA LEU A 172 0.69 14.42 13.41
C LEU A 172 -0.31 15.54 13.10
N ASP A 173 -0.44 15.94 11.84
CA ASP A 173 -1.21 17.11 11.38
C ASP A 173 -2.67 16.81 11.00
N THR A 174 -3.04 15.52 10.88
CA THR A 174 -4.39 15.11 10.50
C THR A 174 -4.89 13.97 11.40
N LYS A 175 -6.22 13.83 11.53
CA LYS A 175 -6.85 12.78 12.35
C LYS A 175 -6.45 11.36 11.95
N VAL A 176 -6.26 11.14 10.66
CA VAL A 176 -5.95 9.82 10.11
C VAL A 176 -4.99 9.93 8.93
N ARG A 177 -4.18 8.90 8.72
CA ARG A 177 -3.46 8.61 7.49
C ARG A 177 -4.08 7.37 6.87
N CYS A 178 -4.54 7.48 5.62
CA CYS A 178 -5.14 6.36 4.90
C CYS A 178 -4.38 6.07 3.61
N VAL A 179 -4.03 4.80 3.41
CA VAL A 179 -3.37 4.32 2.19
C VAL A 179 -3.99 3.02 1.71
N LEU A 180 -3.93 2.77 0.41
CA LEU A 180 -4.20 1.47 -0.20
C LEU A 180 -2.88 0.84 -0.63
N ASN A 181 -2.55 -0.32 -0.07
CA ASN A 181 -1.40 -1.12 -0.48
C ASN A 181 -1.86 -2.17 -1.49
N LEU A 182 -1.19 -2.23 -2.63
CA LEU A 182 -1.44 -3.19 -3.70
C LEU A 182 -0.17 -3.99 -3.97
N ASN A 183 -0.33 -5.30 -4.12
CA ASN A 183 0.77 -6.20 -4.48
C ASN A 183 0.33 -7.02 -5.70
N TYR A 184 1.10 -6.95 -6.78
CA TYR A 184 0.72 -7.53 -8.07
C TYR A 184 1.94 -7.84 -8.94
N PHE A 185 1.74 -8.69 -9.95
CA PHE A 185 2.69 -8.90 -11.01
C PHE A 185 2.36 -7.96 -12.17
N GLU A 186 3.32 -7.14 -12.56
CA GLU A 186 3.18 -6.16 -13.63
C GLU A 186 3.48 -6.81 -15.00
N PHE A 187 2.86 -6.28 -16.07
CA PHE A 187 3.27 -6.66 -17.41
C PHE A 187 4.72 -6.22 -17.65
N PRO A 188 5.56 -7.08 -18.22
CA PRO A 188 6.88 -6.64 -18.68
C PRO A 188 6.70 -5.50 -19.69
N GLU A 189 7.49 -4.46 -19.53
CA GLU A 189 7.58 -3.34 -20.48
C GLU A 189 8.29 -3.75 -21.76
#